data_2e5ebc4d52068aea556eef6a2e218e76
#
_entry.id   2e5ebc4d52068aea556eef6a2e218e76
#
_cell.length_a   1.000
_cell.length_b   1.000
_cell.length_c   1.000
_cell.angle_alpha   90.00
_cell.angle_beta   90.00
_cell.angle_gamma   90.00
#
_symmetry.space_group_name_H-M   'P 1'
#
loop_
_entity.id
_entity.type
_entity.pdbx_description
1 polymer ?
#
loop_
_entity_poly.entity_id
_entity_poly.type
_entity_poly.pdbx_seq_one_letter_code
_entity_poly.pdbx_strand_id
1 'polypeptide(L)'
;MDIVPRMKAFSGGTQALRSGSKLASLSNNVLKGMKKIPSKVANATEKMKDALRKYDLNLSSGRRGADDIIGGSSKVANYLDEVPKIKEVPYGEHIIKGKGGRKELAPHTRYVTEDGYKYTTDKLGRVVDVEADSLVLKAAERNEGMQKVAGREDRLLDDDGGHLIGSQFNGPGDIDNLVAQNRQINRSGGKWYEMEQEWENALKETPPRKVSVKIVPQYSGESLRPDKFKVIYQVEGERSVTNRIMNKAGG
;
A
#
# COMPACT_ATOMS: atom_id res chain seq x y z
N MET A 1 4.07 25.93 -54.25
CA MET A 1 3.15 24.77 -54.23
C MET A 1 3.63 23.80 -53.17
N ASP A 2 3.12 23.98 -51.98
CA ASP A 2 3.56 23.21 -50.78
C ASP A 2 2.64 22.02 -50.58
N ILE A 3 3.20 20.82 -50.75
CA ILE A 3 2.48 19.60 -50.45
C ILE A 3 2.88 19.19 -49.02
N VAL A 4 1.98 19.49 -48.08
CA VAL A 4 2.07 19.19 -46.65
C VAL A 4 1.89 17.68 -46.45
N PRO A 5 2.78 16.96 -45.76
CA PRO A 5 2.56 15.55 -45.41
C PRO A 5 1.71 15.42 -44.19
N ARG A 6 0.40 15.58 -44.30
CA ARG A 6 -0.56 15.50 -43.20
C ARG A 6 -1.14 14.11 -42.91
N MET A 7 -0.63 13.05 -43.54
CA MET A 7 -1.27 11.71 -43.39
C MET A 7 -0.56 10.72 -42.46
N LYS A 8 0.65 11.01 -41.93
CA LYS A 8 1.32 10.06 -41.04
C LYS A 8 0.96 10.18 -39.55
N ALA A 9 0.41 11.31 -39.11
CA ALA A 9 0.01 11.50 -37.71
C ALA A 9 -1.28 10.78 -37.33
N PHE A 10 -2.18 10.51 -38.31
CA PHE A 10 -3.48 9.87 -38.06
C PHE A 10 -3.42 8.34 -37.95
N SER A 11 -2.41 7.69 -38.54
CA SER A 11 -2.26 6.24 -38.47
C SER A 11 -1.75 5.75 -37.11
N GLY A 12 -0.92 6.56 -36.43
CA GLY A 12 -0.43 6.24 -35.09
C GLY A 12 -1.52 6.30 -34.00
N GLY A 13 -2.41 7.27 -34.08
CA GLY A 13 -3.53 7.43 -33.14
C GLY A 13 -4.56 6.30 -33.21
N THR A 14 -4.85 5.83 -34.43
CA THR A 14 -5.80 4.72 -34.65
C THR A 14 -5.24 3.37 -34.24
N GLN A 15 -3.91 3.16 -34.33
CA GLN A 15 -3.28 1.94 -33.80
C GLN A 15 -3.23 1.92 -32.27
N ALA A 16 -2.96 3.06 -31.62
CA ALA A 16 -2.99 3.16 -30.17
C ALA A 16 -4.40 2.94 -29.60
N LEU A 17 -5.44 3.50 -30.26
CA LEU A 17 -6.83 3.27 -29.88
C LEU A 17 -7.29 1.82 -30.12
N ARG A 18 -6.82 1.17 -31.21
CA ARG A 18 -7.10 -0.24 -31.47
C ARG A 18 -6.42 -1.17 -30.46
N SER A 19 -5.20 -0.84 -30.02
CA SER A 19 -4.49 -1.60 -28.98
C SER A 19 -5.18 -1.46 -27.63
N GLY A 20 -5.61 -0.25 -27.25
CA GLY A 20 -6.36 0.00 -26.03
C GLY A 20 -7.72 -0.71 -26.01
N SER A 21 -8.44 -0.71 -27.15
CA SER A 21 -9.73 -1.40 -27.26
C SER A 21 -9.59 -2.93 -27.22
N LYS A 22 -8.50 -3.49 -27.77
CA LYS A 22 -8.20 -4.93 -27.67
C LYS A 22 -7.84 -5.34 -26.24
N LEU A 23 -7.06 -4.53 -25.53
CA LEU A 23 -6.76 -4.76 -24.11
C LEU A 23 -8.03 -4.67 -23.24
N ALA A 24 -8.89 -3.69 -23.50
CA ALA A 24 -10.19 -3.59 -22.81
C ALA A 24 -11.11 -4.77 -23.12
N SER A 25 -11.12 -5.27 -24.38
CA SER A 25 -11.91 -6.44 -24.75
C SER A 25 -11.38 -7.75 -24.16
N LEU A 26 -10.06 -7.90 -24.08
CA LEU A 26 -9.40 -9.06 -23.43
C LEU A 26 -9.66 -9.07 -21.92
N SER A 27 -9.54 -7.90 -21.25
CA SER A 27 -9.85 -7.80 -19.83
C SER A 27 -11.32 -8.10 -19.54
N ASN A 28 -12.25 -7.64 -20.40
CA ASN A 28 -13.67 -7.94 -20.28
C ASN A 28 -14.02 -9.41 -20.56
N ASN A 29 -13.31 -10.06 -21.48
CA ASN A 29 -13.50 -11.49 -21.75
C ASN A 29 -12.95 -12.39 -20.64
N VAL A 30 -11.80 -12.01 -20.05
CA VAL A 30 -11.26 -12.67 -18.85
C VAL A 30 -12.23 -12.48 -17.68
N LEU A 31 -12.75 -11.28 -17.45
CA LEU A 31 -13.74 -11.00 -16.40
C LEU A 31 -15.07 -11.74 -16.61
N LYS A 32 -15.55 -11.90 -17.86
CA LYS A 32 -16.74 -12.71 -18.17
C LYS A 32 -16.54 -14.22 -17.97
N GLY A 33 -15.34 -14.73 -18.26
CA GLY A 33 -14.97 -16.11 -17.99
C GLY A 33 -14.91 -16.43 -16.49
N MET A 34 -14.52 -15.45 -15.67
CA MET A 34 -14.39 -15.59 -14.21
C MET A 34 -15.73 -15.61 -13.46
N LYS A 35 -16.84 -15.13 -14.04
CA LYS A 35 -18.18 -15.18 -13.42
C LYS A 35 -18.71 -16.61 -13.18
N LYS A 36 -18.06 -17.63 -13.70
CA LYS A 36 -18.43 -19.06 -13.55
C LYS A 36 -17.54 -19.84 -12.58
N ILE A 37 -16.65 -19.17 -11.83
CA ILE A 37 -15.66 -19.83 -10.98
C ILE A 37 -16.06 -19.70 -9.50
N PRO A 38 -15.95 -20.79 -8.69
CA PRO A 38 -16.36 -20.78 -7.29
C PRO A 38 -15.62 -19.77 -6.43
N SER A 39 -16.23 -19.34 -5.32
CA SER A 39 -15.82 -18.27 -4.41
C SER A 39 -14.35 -18.28 -3.92
N LYS A 40 -13.67 -19.41 -3.98
CA LYS A 40 -12.24 -19.53 -3.64
C LYS A 40 -11.31 -18.80 -4.62
N VAL A 41 -11.77 -18.41 -5.80
CA VAL A 41 -10.99 -17.71 -6.83
C VAL A 41 -11.31 -16.20 -6.86
N ALA A 42 -12.38 -15.76 -6.20
CA ALA A 42 -12.71 -14.33 -6.11
C ALA A 42 -11.57 -13.53 -5.45
N ASN A 43 -10.92 -14.09 -4.43
CA ASN A 43 -9.74 -13.48 -3.79
C ASN A 43 -8.52 -13.38 -4.71
N ALA A 44 -8.34 -14.35 -5.63
CA ALA A 44 -7.26 -14.28 -6.63
C ALA A 44 -7.52 -13.16 -7.65
N THR A 45 -8.78 -12.86 -7.96
CA THR A 45 -9.17 -11.84 -8.93
C THR A 45 -8.91 -10.42 -8.40
N GLU A 46 -9.18 -10.16 -7.13
CA GLU A 46 -8.85 -8.87 -6.50
C GLU A 46 -7.33 -8.70 -6.36
N LYS A 47 -6.61 -9.74 -5.94
CA LYS A 47 -5.13 -9.73 -5.90
C LYS A 47 -4.51 -9.46 -7.28
N MET A 48 -5.11 -10.00 -8.34
CA MET A 48 -4.69 -9.75 -9.73
C MET A 48 -5.01 -8.32 -10.17
N LYS A 49 -6.15 -7.75 -9.78
CA LYS A 49 -6.48 -6.34 -10.05
C LYS A 49 -5.51 -5.40 -9.34
N ASP A 50 -5.15 -5.68 -8.10
CA ASP A 50 -4.20 -4.87 -7.33
C ASP A 50 -2.77 -5.00 -7.86
N ALA A 51 -2.35 -6.19 -8.28
CA ALA A 51 -1.08 -6.39 -8.97
C ALA A 51 -1.06 -5.61 -10.30
N LEU A 52 -2.09 -5.70 -11.12
CA LEU A 52 -2.19 -4.97 -12.39
C LEU A 52 -2.21 -3.45 -12.16
N ARG A 53 -2.91 -2.94 -11.15
CA ARG A 53 -2.87 -1.51 -10.77
C ARG A 53 -1.49 -1.06 -10.31
N LYS A 54 -0.76 -1.90 -9.60
CA LYS A 54 0.59 -1.61 -9.12
C LYS A 54 1.61 -1.50 -10.26
N TYR A 55 1.39 -2.20 -11.36
CA TYR A 55 2.26 -2.21 -12.54
C TYR A 55 1.82 -1.25 -13.65
N ASP A 56 0.54 -0.86 -13.71
CA ASP A 56 0.00 0.07 -14.71
C ASP A 56 0.59 1.50 -14.58
N LEU A 57 1.14 1.83 -13.42
CA LEU A 57 1.87 3.09 -13.18
C LEU A 57 3.21 3.18 -13.93
N ASN A 58 3.73 2.09 -14.48
CA ASN A 58 4.99 2.06 -15.23
C ASN A 58 4.84 1.94 -16.75
N LEU A 59 3.65 1.71 -17.26
CA LEU A 59 3.39 1.58 -18.69
C LEU A 59 3.34 2.92 -19.43
N SER A 60 3.24 4.05 -18.71
CA SER A 60 3.18 5.39 -19.32
C SER A 60 4.52 6.00 -19.68
N SER A 61 5.67 5.39 -19.30
CA SER A 61 7.00 5.99 -19.48
C SER A 61 8.01 5.14 -20.25
N GLY A 62 7.66 4.00 -20.82
CA GLY A 62 8.63 3.15 -21.51
C GLY A 62 8.05 2.42 -22.73
N ARG A 63 8.53 2.81 -23.92
CA ARG A 63 8.38 2.06 -25.16
C ARG A 63 9.02 0.67 -25.07
N ARG A 64 8.35 -0.29 -24.43
CA ARG A 64 8.54 -1.73 -24.68
C ARG A 64 7.17 -2.33 -24.87
N GLY A 65 7.00 -2.94 -26.06
CA GLY A 65 5.69 -3.30 -26.58
C GLY A 65 4.92 -4.25 -25.68
N ALA A 66 3.62 -3.99 -25.58
CA ALA A 66 2.63 -4.89 -25.01
C ALA A 66 2.67 -6.32 -25.62
N ASP A 67 3.34 -6.47 -26.76
CA ASP A 67 3.50 -7.74 -27.50
C ASP A 67 4.39 -8.75 -26.75
N ASP A 68 5.33 -8.30 -25.91
CA ASP A 68 6.18 -9.18 -25.09
C ASP A 68 5.46 -9.78 -23.86
N ILE A 69 4.33 -9.19 -23.48
CA ILE A 69 3.54 -9.66 -22.31
C ILE A 69 2.49 -10.70 -22.74
N ILE A 70 2.09 -10.70 -24.02
CA ILE A 70 0.98 -11.52 -24.55
C ILE A 70 1.48 -12.83 -25.20
N GLY A 71 2.75 -13.06 -25.21
CA GLY A 71 3.38 -14.27 -25.79
C GLY A 71 3.16 -15.52 -24.94
N GLY A 72 1.94 -16.01 -24.88
CA GLY A 72 1.59 -17.35 -24.42
C GLY A 72 1.16 -17.48 -22.96
N SER A 73 0.14 -18.30 -22.75
CA SER A 73 -0.46 -18.64 -21.44
C SER A 73 0.56 -19.16 -20.40
N SER A 74 1.69 -19.71 -20.85
CA SER A 74 2.78 -20.17 -19.97
C SER A 74 3.55 -19.04 -19.29
N LYS A 75 3.77 -17.89 -19.95
CA LYS A 75 4.45 -16.73 -19.33
C LYS A 75 3.59 -16.07 -18.25
N VAL A 76 2.28 -16.02 -18.46
CA VAL A 76 1.32 -15.49 -17.44
C VAL A 76 1.24 -16.45 -16.25
N ALA A 77 1.24 -17.76 -16.48
CA ALA A 77 1.27 -18.75 -15.42
C ALA A 77 2.55 -18.66 -14.57
N ASN A 78 3.72 -18.59 -15.22
CA ASN A 78 5.01 -18.42 -14.52
C ASN A 78 5.06 -17.10 -13.73
N TYR A 79 4.49 -16.02 -14.27
CA TYR A 79 4.41 -14.73 -13.58
C TYR A 79 3.50 -14.77 -12.34
N LEU A 80 2.40 -15.53 -12.40
CA LEU A 80 1.50 -15.72 -11.24
C LEU A 80 2.13 -16.59 -10.14
N ASP A 81 3.04 -17.50 -10.50
CA ASP A 81 3.81 -18.30 -9.55
C ASP A 81 4.94 -17.49 -8.87
N GLU A 82 5.42 -16.42 -9.51
CA GLU A 82 6.41 -15.49 -8.95
C GLU A 82 5.81 -14.45 -8.00
N VAL A 83 4.48 -14.27 -8.00
CA VAL A 83 3.83 -13.37 -7.03
C VAL A 83 3.89 -14.02 -5.64
N PRO A 84 4.54 -13.39 -4.66
CA PRO A 84 4.65 -13.97 -3.33
C PRO A 84 3.27 -14.28 -2.76
N LYS A 85 3.06 -15.52 -2.35
CA LYS A 85 1.80 -15.93 -1.70
C LYS A 85 1.75 -15.31 -0.32
N ILE A 86 0.87 -14.33 -0.11
CA ILE A 86 0.63 -13.75 1.20
C ILE A 86 -0.11 -14.77 2.07
N LYS A 87 0.46 -15.11 3.20
CA LYS A 87 -0.14 -15.99 4.21
C LYS A 87 -1.00 -15.16 5.16
N GLU A 88 -2.26 -15.50 5.30
CA GLU A 88 -3.12 -14.92 6.34
C GLU A 88 -2.92 -15.67 7.66
N VAL A 89 -2.71 -14.95 8.74
CA VAL A 89 -2.51 -15.49 10.08
C VAL A 89 -3.39 -14.76 11.09
N PRO A 90 -3.80 -15.43 12.19
CA PRO A 90 -4.46 -14.78 13.31
C PRO A 90 -3.59 -13.65 13.90
N TYR A 91 -4.25 -12.63 14.45
CA TYR A 91 -3.55 -11.56 15.18
C TYR A 91 -2.79 -12.16 16.38
N GLY A 92 -1.53 -11.76 16.52
CA GLY A 92 -0.60 -12.33 17.51
C GLY A 92 0.36 -13.37 16.92
N GLU A 93 -0.03 -14.15 15.91
CA GLU A 93 0.84 -15.15 15.26
C GLU A 93 1.76 -14.54 14.19
N HIS A 94 1.56 -13.29 13.83
CA HIS A 94 2.39 -12.55 12.87
C HIS A 94 3.72 -12.09 13.47
N ILE A 95 3.85 -12.07 14.82
CA ILE A 95 5.09 -11.72 15.52
C ILE A 95 5.85 -13.00 15.82
N ILE A 96 7.05 -13.12 15.29
CA ILE A 96 7.93 -14.27 15.43
C ILE A 96 9.19 -13.91 16.22
N LYS A 97 9.89 -14.93 16.72
CA LYS A 97 11.21 -14.77 17.31
C LYS A 97 12.27 -14.83 16.22
N GLY A 98 12.93 -13.71 15.98
CA GLY A 98 14.06 -13.62 15.06
C GLY A 98 15.39 -13.87 15.73
N LYS A 99 16.46 -13.40 15.08
CA LYS A 99 17.85 -13.58 15.55
C LYS A 99 18.05 -13.00 16.95
N GLY A 100 18.62 -13.81 17.85
CA GLY A 100 18.87 -13.41 19.25
C GLY A 100 17.59 -13.23 20.09
N GLY A 101 16.47 -13.81 19.67
CA GLY A 101 15.19 -13.73 20.40
C GLY A 101 14.44 -12.38 20.20
N ARG A 102 14.90 -11.53 19.29
CA ARG A 102 14.22 -10.27 18.95
C ARG A 102 12.84 -10.56 18.35
N LYS A 103 11.89 -9.70 18.63
CA LYS A 103 10.62 -9.72 17.90
C LYS A 103 10.84 -9.30 16.45
N GLU A 104 10.32 -10.06 15.52
CA GLU A 104 10.30 -9.79 14.08
C GLU A 104 8.91 -10.08 13.54
N LEU A 105 8.54 -9.49 12.40
CA LEU A 105 7.28 -9.83 11.73
C LEU A 105 7.53 -10.97 10.75
N ALA A 106 6.57 -11.88 10.67
CA ALA A 106 6.60 -12.96 9.71
C ALA A 106 6.58 -12.41 8.27
N PRO A 107 7.46 -12.90 7.37
CA PRO A 107 7.49 -12.46 5.98
C PRO A 107 6.23 -12.87 5.22
N HIS A 108 5.87 -12.07 4.18
CA HIS A 108 4.75 -12.34 3.28
C HIS A 108 3.46 -12.70 4.02
N THR A 109 3.16 -11.96 5.09
CA THR A 109 2.05 -12.26 6.00
C THR A 109 1.03 -11.13 5.99
N ARG A 110 -0.25 -11.49 6.06
CA ARG A 110 -1.36 -10.57 6.34
C ARG A 110 -2.00 -10.95 7.65
N TYR A 111 -2.28 -9.95 8.48
CA TYR A 111 -3.00 -10.08 9.74
C TYR A 111 -3.99 -8.94 9.89
N VAL A 112 -5.00 -9.15 10.75
CA VAL A 112 -6.08 -8.20 10.99
C VAL A 112 -6.24 -8.00 12.49
N THR A 113 -6.22 -6.74 12.95
CA THR A 113 -6.47 -6.41 14.36
C THR A 113 -7.94 -6.61 14.72
N GLU A 114 -8.26 -6.54 16.01
CA GLU A 114 -9.64 -6.62 16.52
C GLU A 114 -10.54 -5.52 15.93
N ASP A 115 -10.00 -4.31 15.69
CA ASP A 115 -10.73 -3.18 15.07
C ASP A 115 -10.80 -3.29 13.52
N GLY A 116 -10.32 -4.40 12.95
CA GLY A 116 -10.40 -4.65 11.52
C GLY A 116 -9.29 -4.00 10.69
N TYR A 117 -8.23 -3.48 11.31
CA TYR A 117 -7.08 -2.93 10.58
C TYR A 117 -6.25 -4.05 9.98
N LYS A 118 -6.02 -3.98 8.69
CA LYS A 118 -5.32 -5.00 7.90
C LYS A 118 -3.89 -4.56 7.64
N TYR A 119 -2.94 -5.40 7.99
CA TYR A 119 -1.51 -5.17 7.77
C TYR A 119 -0.95 -6.24 6.86
N THR A 120 -0.02 -5.87 5.98
CA THR A 120 0.67 -6.81 5.11
C THR A 120 2.17 -6.58 5.17
N THR A 121 2.94 -7.67 5.31
CA THR A 121 4.39 -7.63 5.32
C THR A 121 4.99 -8.11 4.00
N ASP A 122 6.19 -7.62 3.67
CA ASP A 122 6.99 -8.07 2.54
C ASP A 122 7.86 -9.29 2.88
N LYS A 123 8.76 -9.65 1.97
CA LYS A 123 9.72 -10.77 2.13
C LYS A 123 10.70 -10.59 3.29
N LEU A 124 10.90 -9.38 3.77
CA LEU A 124 11.79 -9.05 4.90
C LEU A 124 11.02 -8.84 6.21
N GLY A 125 9.70 -9.08 6.23
CA GLY A 125 8.86 -8.84 7.38
C GLY A 125 8.60 -7.35 7.65
N ARG A 126 8.83 -6.44 6.69
CA ARG A 126 8.51 -5.03 6.83
C ARG A 126 7.05 -4.79 6.49
N VAL A 127 6.37 -3.95 7.27
CA VAL A 127 5.00 -3.55 6.92
C VAL A 127 5.03 -2.69 5.65
N VAL A 128 4.34 -3.14 4.61
CA VAL A 128 4.29 -2.46 3.29
C VAL A 128 2.90 -1.98 2.92
N ASP A 129 1.88 -2.42 3.63
CA ASP A 129 0.49 -2.00 3.40
C ASP A 129 -0.29 -2.06 4.70
N VAL A 130 -1.02 -0.99 5.00
CA VAL A 130 -1.95 -0.89 6.14
C VAL A 130 -3.25 -0.34 5.63
N GLU A 131 -4.36 -1.00 5.94
CA GLU A 131 -5.70 -0.60 5.55
C GLU A 131 -6.62 -0.56 6.76
N ALA A 132 -7.31 0.55 6.94
CA ALA A 132 -8.41 0.72 7.88
C ALA A 132 -9.66 1.16 7.09
N ASP A 133 -10.66 0.31 7.01
CA ASP A 133 -11.93 0.65 6.36
C ASP A 133 -12.70 1.72 7.16
N SER A 134 -12.46 1.77 8.48
CA SER A 134 -12.97 2.80 9.39
C SER A 134 -12.04 2.90 10.60
N LEU A 135 -11.47 4.08 10.84
CA LEU A 135 -10.76 4.33 12.09
C LEU A 135 -11.74 4.38 13.27
N VAL A 136 -11.26 3.90 14.42
CA VAL A 136 -11.98 4.07 15.70
C VAL A 136 -11.28 5.14 16.55
N LEU A 137 -12.03 5.92 17.29
CA LEU A 137 -11.48 6.88 18.25
C LEU A 137 -11.41 6.23 19.63
N LYS A 138 -10.29 5.56 19.89
CA LYS A 138 -10.01 4.83 21.13
C LYS A 138 -8.52 4.83 21.40
N ALA A 139 -8.12 5.27 22.57
CA ALA A 139 -6.69 5.32 22.92
C ALA A 139 -6.15 3.91 23.23
N ALA A 140 -5.08 3.52 22.51
CA ALA A 140 -4.28 2.36 22.84
C ALA A 140 -3.12 2.72 23.78
N GLU A 141 -2.63 1.72 24.51
CA GLU A 141 -1.41 1.88 25.30
C GLU A 141 -0.17 2.03 24.38
N ARG A 142 0.70 2.95 24.75
CA ARG A 142 1.98 3.15 24.06
C ARG A 142 3.05 2.24 24.65
N ASN A 143 3.84 1.64 23.79
CA ASN A 143 4.99 0.83 24.19
C ASN A 143 6.30 1.58 23.87
N GLU A 144 6.80 2.33 24.84
CA GLU A 144 8.03 3.11 24.68
C GLU A 144 9.24 2.24 24.34
N GLY A 145 9.29 1.00 24.84
CA GLY A 145 10.36 0.06 24.54
C GLY A 145 10.38 -0.30 23.06
N MET A 146 9.22 -0.56 22.46
CA MET A 146 9.10 -0.87 21.04
C MET A 146 9.32 0.38 20.18
N GLN A 147 8.86 1.53 20.61
CA GLN A 147 9.14 2.80 19.91
C GLN A 147 10.65 3.08 19.82
N LYS A 148 11.42 2.78 20.86
CA LYS A 148 12.88 2.99 20.88
C LYS A 148 13.62 2.10 19.89
N VAL A 149 13.09 0.92 19.56
CA VAL A 149 13.73 -0.05 18.66
C VAL A 149 13.14 -0.07 17.25
N ALA A 150 12.15 0.77 16.95
CA ALA A 150 11.59 0.89 15.62
C ALA A 150 12.67 1.29 14.59
N GLY A 151 12.74 0.58 13.46
CA GLY A 151 13.77 0.76 12.43
C GLY A 151 15.12 0.09 12.75
N ARG A 152 15.30 -0.44 13.96
CA ARG A 152 16.51 -1.17 14.38
C ARG A 152 17.79 -0.40 14.05
N GLU A 153 18.72 -1.07 13.34
CA GLU A 153 20.03 -0.54 12.95
C GLU A 153 19.92 0.59 11.89
N ASP A 154 18.80 0.69 11.19
CA ASP A 154 18.56 1.71 10.15
C ASP A 154 17.92 2.99 10.69
N ARG A 155 17.59 3.04 12.00
CA ARG A 155 17.03 4.22 12.64
C ARG A 155 18.04 5.36 12.69
N LEU A 156 17.62 6.55 12.28
CA LEU A 156 18.42 7.77 12.38
C LEU A 156 18.24 8.43 13.76
N LEU A 157 19.20 9.29 14.13
CA LEU A 157 19.20 10.02 15.43
C LEU A 157 17.99 10.95 15.59
N ASP A 158 17.45 11.43 14.49
CA ASP A 158 16.29 12.33 14.44
C ASP A 158 14.97 11.60 14.15
N ASP A 159 14.95 10.27 14.26
CA ASP A 159 13.72 9.49 14.15
C ASP A 159 13.05 9.27 15.51
N ASP A 160 11.74 9.26 15.49
CA ASP A 160 10.87 8.68 16.52
C ASP A 160 10.49 7.25 16.14
N GLY A 161 9.99 6.46 17.07
CA GLY A 161 9.20 5.28 16.79
C GLY A 161 7.77 5.72 16.49
N GLY A 162 7.50 6.06 15.23
CA GLY A 162 6.21 6.55 14.78
C GLY A 162 5.23 5.41 14.54
N HIS A 163 3.95 5.64 14.88
CA HIS A 163 2.86 4.72 14.58
C HIS A 163 2.40 4.90 13.12
N LEU A 164 2.09 3.81 12.44
CA LEU A 164 1.40 3.86 11.15
C LEU A 164 -0.08 4.23 11.35
N ILE A 165 -0.77 3.55 12.26
CA ILE A 165 -2.06 3.98 12.80
C ILE A 165 -1.82 4.51 14.21
N GLY A 166 -2.13 5.77 14.47
CA GLY A 166 -1.89 6.42 15.75
C GLY A 166 -2.55 5.71 16.93
N SER A 167 -1.93 5.81 18.13
CA SER A 167 -2.48 5.21 19.35
C SER A 167 -3.87 5.77 19.72
N GLN A 168 -4.19 7.01 19.33
CA GLN A 168 -5.53 7.59 19.50
C GLN A 168 -6.61 6.90 18.67
N PHE A 169 -6.23 6.12 17.66
CA PHE A 169 -7.11 5.30 16.83
C PHE A 169 -7.00 3.81 17.14
N ASN A 170 -6.55 3.45 18.34
CA ASN A 170 -6.27 2.07 18.77
C ASN A 170 -5.25 1.33 17.90
N GLY A 171 -4.32 2.06 17.27
CA GLY A 171 -3.20 1.45 16.55
C GLY A 171 -2.30 0.66 17.49
N PRO A 172 -1.85 -0.55 17.12
CA PRO A 172 -1.01 -1.40 17.97
C PRO A 172 0.27 -0.70 18.44
N GLY A 173 0.68 -0.95 19.68
CA GLY A 173 1.90 -0.40 20.28
C GLY A 173 3.15 -1.27 20.08
N ASP A 174 3.13 -2.26 19.19
CA ASP A 174 4.25 -3.17 18.95
C ASP A 174 4.89 -2.95 17.56
N ILE A 175 5.89 -3.75 17.22
CA ILE A 175 6.65 -3.63 15.95
C ILE A 175 5.79 -3.75 14.70
N ASP A 176 4.59 -4.29 14.83
CA ASP A 176 3.62 -4.49 13.76
C ASP A 176 2.98 -3.18 13.25
N ASN A 177 3.14 -2.09 14.00
CA ASN A 177 2.59 -0.78 13.66
C ASN A 177 3.61 0.36 13.84
N LEU A 178 4.85 0.04 14.26
CA LEU A 178 5.87 1.03 14.56
C LEU A 178 6.98 1.04 13.50
N VAL A 179 7.32 2.22 13.01
CA VAL A 179 8.44 2.43 12.07
C VAL A 179 9.34 3.55 12.55
N ALA A 180 10.62 3.55 12.10
CA ALA A 180 11.48 4.71 12.27
C ALA A 180 10.95 5.86 11.40
N GLN A 181 10.52 6.94 12.02
CA GLN A 181 9.87 8.07 11.37
C GLN A 181 10.52 9.39 11.82
N ASN A 182 10.90 10.23 10.85
CA ASN A 182 11.52 11.49 11.18
C ASN A 182 10.65 12.34 12.12
N ARG A 183 11.24 12.86 13.20
CA ARG A 183 10.50 13.61 14.25
C ARG A 183 9.76 14.83 13.72
N GLN A 184 10.28 15.47 12.66
CA GLN A 184 9.65 16.68 12.13
C GLN A 184 8.37 16.40 11.34
N ILE A 185 8.19 15.19 10.84
CA ILE A 185 6.91 14.80 10.24
C ILE A 185 5.95 14.18 11.26
N ASN A 186 6.49 13.54 12.29
CA ASN A 186 5.73 12.77 13.28
C ASN A 186 5.15 13.62 14.42
N ARG A 187 5.88 14.65 14.86
CA ARG A 187 5.49 15.48 16.01
C ARG A 187 4.58 16.63 15.59
N SER A 188 4.02 17.32 16.60
CA SER A 188 3.16 18.51 16.40
C SER A 188 3.77 19.51 15.39
N GLY A 189 2.95 19.94 14.43
CA GLY A 189 3.34 20.76 13.30
C GLY A 189 3.94 20.01 12.12
N GLY A 190 4.12 18.68 12.22
CA GLY A 190 4.52 17.84 11.12
C GLY A 190 3.34 17.31 10.31
N LYS A 191 3.57 16.99 9.05
CA LYS A 191 2.54 16.54 8.10
C LYS A 191 1.78 15.29 8.56
N TRP A 192 2.46 14.37 9.26
CA TRP A 192 1.81 13.17 9.79
C TRP A 192 0.83 13.53 10.91
N TYR A 193 1.30 14.35 11.85
CA TYR A 193 0.47 14.84 12.95
C TYR A 193 -0.75 15.63 12.45
N GLU A 194 -0.56 16.55 11.51
CA GLU A 194 -1.66 17.34 10.93
C GLU A 194 -2.73 16.46 10.29
N MET A 195 -2.31 15.43 9.55
CA MET A 195 -3.22 14.45 8.94
C MET A 195 -4.00 13.66 10.00
N GLU A 196 -3.33 13.20 11.07
CA GLU A 196 -3.99 12.50 12.19
C GLU A 196 -4.98 13.41 12.94
N GLN A 197 -4.68 14.72 13.06
CA GLN A 197 -5.61 15.69 13.64
C GLN A 197 -6.87 15.87 12.76
N GLU A 198 -6.74 15.88 11.46
CA GLU A 198 -7.89 15.91 10.55
C GLU A 198 -8.79 14.68 10.75
N TRP A 199 -8.21 13.48 10.83
CA TRP A 199 -8.96 12.26 11.10
C TRP A 199 -9.65 12.28 12.47
N GLU A 200 -8.94 12.71 13.50
CA GLU A 200 -9.46 12.80 14.85
C GLU A 200 -10.62 13.79 14.93
N ASN A 201 -10.50 14.95 14.29
CA ASN A 201 -11.57 15.95 14.27
C ASN A 201 -12.83 15.42 13.59
N ALA A 202 -12.71 14.72 12.45
CA ALA A 202 -13.84 14.12 11.77
C ALA A 202 -14.55 13.05 12.62
N LEU A 203 -13.78 12.23 13.35
CA LEU A 203 -14.33 11.21 14.25
C LEU A 203 -14.98 11.79 15.52
N LYS A 204 -14.62 13.02 15.91
CA LYS A 204 -15.23 13.75 17.06
C LYS A 204 -16.49 14.54 16.70
N GLU A 205 -16.83 14.68 15.45
CA GLU A 205 -18.06 15.37 15.04
C GLU A 205 -19.32 14.69 15.56
N THR A 206 -20.42 15.42 15.52
CA THR A 206 -21.74 14.89 15.95
C THR A 206 -22.75 15.07 14.81
N PRO A 207 -23.17 14.00 14.10
CA PRO A 207 -22.68 12.62 14.26
C PRO A 207 -21.23 12.45 13.79
N PRO A 208 -20.49 11.46 14.32
CA PRO A 208 -19.13 11.17 13.87
C PRO A 208 -19.09 10.83 12.38
N ARG A 209 -18.11 11.35 11.66
CA ARG A 209 -17.86 10.97 10.27
C ARG A 209 -16.85 9.82 10.19
N LYS A 210 -17.15 8.85 9.36
CA LYS A 210 -16.25 7.71 9.08
C LYS A 210 -14.98 8.20 8.39
N VAL A 211 -13.82 7.64 8.81
CA VAL A 211 -12.53 7.88 8.17
C VAL A 211 -11.93 6.56 7.73
N SER A 212 -11.71 6.38 6.44
CA SER A 212 -10.96 5.24 5.90
C SER A 212 -9.54 5.66 5.54
N VAL A 213 -8.56 4.76 5.78
CA VAL A 213 -7.14 5.07 5.58
C VAL A 213 -6.43 3.89 4.93
N LYS A 214 -5.54 4.19 3.98
CA LYS A 214 -4.55 3.27 3.43
C LYS A 214 -3.17 3.90 3.51
N ILE A 215 -2.22 3.21 4.17
CA ILE A 215 -0.85 3.66 4.35
C ILE A 215 0.10 2.65 3.69
N VAL A 216 0.96 3.15 2.82
CA VAL A 216 1.96 2.35 2.10
C VAL A 216 3.35 2.89 2.41
N PRO A 217 4.04 2.34 3.43
CA PRO A 217 5.45 2.62 3.65
C PRO A 217 6.28 2.09 2.48
N GLN A 218 7.26 2.87 2.03
CA GLN A 218 8.13 2.51 0.91
C GLN A 218 9.58 2.52 1.38
N TYR A 219 10.32 1.48 1.05
CA TYR A 219 11.67 1.22 1.52
C TYR A 219 12.65 1.11 0.35
N SER A 220 13.91 1.48 0.56
CA SER A 220 15.02 1.20 -0.36
C SER A 220 15.81 -0.02 0.11
N GLY A 221 16.13 -0.91 -0.82
CA GLY A 221 16.91 -2.10 -0.53
C GLY A 221 16.34 -2.93 0.63
N GLU A 222 17.21 -3.29 1.57
CA GLU A 222 16.86 -4.10 2.75
C GLU A 222 16.59 -3.26 4.01
N SER A 223 16.61 -1.93 3.91
CA SER A 223 16.41 -1.05 5.06
C SER A 223 15.08 -1.33 5.77
N LEU A 224 15.12 -1.35 7.10
CA LEU A 224 13.94 -1.42 7.97
C LEU A 224 13.32 -0.03 8.22
N ARG A 225 13.99 1.04 7.77
CA ARG A 225 13.50 2.40 7.83
C ARG A 225 12.84 2.76 6.49
N PRO A 226 11.56 3.15 6.46
CA PRO A 226 10.95 3.62 5.22
C PRO A 226 11.55 4.95 4.77
N ASP A 227 11.70 5.15 3.44
CA ASP A 227 12.15 6.42 2.86
C ASP A 227 11.02 7.43 2.74
N LYS A 228 9.82 6.91 2.54
CA LYS A 228 8.62 7.73 2.33
C LYS A 228 7.36 6.93 2.60
N PHE A 229 6.27 7.65 2.74
CA PHE A 229 4.93 7.11 2.94
C PHE A 229 3.99 7.65 1.85
N LYS A 230 3.17 6.77 1.29
CA LYS A 230 1.99 7.15 0.55
C LYS A 230 0.78 6.88 1.43
N VAL A 231 0.03 7.91 1.75
CA VAL A 231 -1.19 7.81 2.55
C VAL A 231 -2.37 8.22 1.70
N ILE A 232 -3.37 7.37 1.62
CA ILE A 232 -4.64 7.65 0.96
C ILE A 232 -5.70 7.56 2.04
N TYR A 233 -6.49 8.60 2.21
CA TYR A 233 -7.58 8.58 3.18
C TYR A 233 -8.81 9.29 2.63
N GLN A 234 -9.94 9.00 3.24
CA GLN A 234 -11.21 9.63 2.92
C GLN A 234 -12.02 9.81 4.19
N VAL A 235 -12.41 11.06 4.44
CA VAL A 235 -13.46 11.41 5.40
C VAL A 235 -14.80 11.28 4.71
N GLU A 236 -15.78 10.69 5.39
CA GLU A 236 -17.13 10.51 4.85
C GLU A 236 -17.73 11.83 4.36
N GLY A 237 -18.30 11.81 3.16
CA GLY A 237 -18.81 12.99 2.48
C GLY A 237 -17.78 13.83 1.74
N GLU A 238 -16.48 13.54 1.88
CA GLU A 238 -15.40 14.27 1.21
C GLU A 238 -14.74 13.45 0.10
N ARG A 239 -13.91 14.13 -0.71
CA ARG A 239 -13.09 13.46 -1.73
C ARG A 239 -11.90 12.76 -1.07
N SER A 240 -11.47 11.65 -1.65
CA SER A 240 -10.25 10.98 -1.22
C SER A 240 -9.03 11.88 -1.38
N VAL A 241 -8.19 11.92 -0.35
CA VAL A 241 -6.92 12.67 -0.29
C VAL A 241 -5.77 11.69 -0.47
N THR A 242 -4.72 12.10 -1.19
CA THR A 242 -3.47 11.33 -1.32
C THR A 242 -2.30 12.21 -0.91
N ASN A 243 -1.64 11.83 0.18
CA ASN A 243 -0.41 12.44 0.66
C ASN A 243 0.81 11.57 0.31
N ARG A 244 1.90 12.21 -0.10
CA ARG A 244 3.22 11.60 -0.24
C ARG A 244 4.18 12.36 0.67
N ILE A 245 4.64 11.68 1.71
CA ILE A 245 5.44 12.27 2.77
C ILE A 245 6.83 11.62 2.73
N MET A 246 7.87 12.41 2.48
CA MET A 246 9.25 11.93 2.56
C MET A 246 9.63 11.76 4.04
N ASN A 247 10.29 10.66 4.37
CA ASN A 247 10.71 10.37 5.74
C ASN A 247 12.02 11.10 6.09
N LYS A 248 11.98 12.41 6.08
CA LYS A 248 13.09 13.33 6.35
C LYS A 248 12.59 14.64 6.94
N ALA A 249 13.50 15.49 7.40
CA ALA A 249 13.17 16.84 7.85
C ALA A 249 12.38 17.61 6.77
N GLY A 250 11.26 18.20 7.16
CA GLY A 250 10.35 18.95 6.28
C GLY A 250 9.40 18.10 5.44
N GLY A 251 9.59 16.77 5.38
CA GLY A 251 8.66 15.80 4.79
C GLY A 251 8.45 15.78 3.29
#